data_cb5a5cd076aaf9138ef60d88106dc44d
#
_entry.id   cb5a5cd076aaf9138ef60d88106dc44d
#
_cell.length_a   1.000
_cell.length_b   1.000
_cell.length_c   1.000
_cell.angle_alpha   90.00
_cell.angle_beta   90.00
_cell.angle_gamma   90.00
#
_symmetry.space_group_name_H-M   'P 1'
#
loop_
_entity.id
_entity.type
_entity.pdbx_description
1 polymer ?
#
loop_
_entity_poly.entity_id
_entity_poly.type
_entity_poly.pdbx_seq_one_letter_code
_entity_poly.pdbx_strand_id
1 'polypeptide(L)'
;MRVILATMLVVGGFAVALIVVAPAHADPETCPPTCDQIPNSAWMQQRAVPLDAVYNWPPLAGVAVPLTGTGTARFRFEELCDSTAMPQDARDSAVTARVTVAHPDGQWQLRAEILHWRGDTARGGQAAASVFANAVGALRACQQRAPAESPSITSDEPNRMAAVVSGPVVMHTYLVAHAASSTISELTLWSSGPPAVSWPAKTDDAVLDSLTAPLCDAYIASCA
;
A
#
# COMPACT_ATOMS: atom_id res chain seq x y z
N MET A 1 -1.99 -64.15 69.27
CA MET A 1 -2.76 -63.05 68.64
C MET A 1 -1.76 -62.09 68.00
N ARG A 2 -1.58 -62.18 66.69
CA ARG A 2 -0.64 -61.31 65.92
C ARG A 2 -1.44 -60.30 65.09
N VAL A 3 -1.33 -59.04 65.43
CA VAL A 3 -1.93 -57.90 64.71
C VAL A 3 -0.96 -57.49 63.61
N ILE A 4 -1.39 -57.63 62.36
CA ILE A 4 -0.62 -57.13 61.18
C ILE A 4 -1.16 -55.75 60.85
N LEU A 5 -0.31 -54.73 61.01
CA LEU A 5 -0.58 -53.37 60.53
C LEU A 5 -0.26 -53.29 59.04
N ALA A 6 -1.25 -53.01 58.20
CA ALA A 6 -1.06 -52.71 56.79
C ALA A 6 -0.91 -51.19 56.61
N THR A 7 0.27 -50.75 56.21
CA THR A 7 0.56 -49.36 55.83
C THR A 7 0.20 -49.15 54.33
N MET A 8 -0.83 -48.31 54.06
CA MET A 8 -1.16 -47.93 52.72
C MET A 8 -0.26 -46.71 52.33
N LEU A 9 0.56 -46.92 51.32
CA LEU A 9 1.31 -45.86 50.65
C LEU A 9 0.41 -45.24 49.58
N VAL A 10 -0.01 -43.98 49.79
CA VAL A 10 -0.69 -43.20 48.78
C VAL A 10 0.40 -42.49 47.92
N VAL A 11 0.62 -43.00 46.72
CA VAL A 11 1.48 -42.34 45.71
C VAL A 11 0.63 -41.28 45.02
N GLY A 12 0.79 -40.01 45.41
CA GLY A 12 0.20 -38.87 44.76
C GLY A 12 0.97 -38.57 43.44
N GLY A 13 0.39 -39.00 42.32
CA GLY A 13 0.92 -38.62 41.02
C GLY A 13 0.63 -37.15 40.70
N PHE A 14 1.66 -36.32 40.72
CA PHE A 14 1.57 -34.97 40.15
C PHE A 14 1.55 -35.06 38.60
N ALA A 15 0.35 -34.88 38.03
CA ALA A 15 0.25 -34.65 36.58
C ALA A 15 0.74 -33.25 36.24
N VAL A 16 1.97 -33.15 35.74
CA VAL A 16 2.49 -31.90 35.16
C VAL A 16 1.82 -31.73 33.82
N ALA A 17 0.81 -30.88 33.75
CA ALA A 17 0.22 -30.44 32.50
C ALA A 17 1.28 -29.58 31.73
N LEU A 18 1.90 -30.16 30.72
CA LEU A 18 2.70 -29.41 29.78
C LEU A 18 1.76 -28.49 28.98
N ILE A 19 1.72 -27.22 29.38
CA ILE A 19 1.09 -26.19 28.56
C ILE A 19 1.98 -26.02 27.33
N VAL A 20 1.61 -26.65 26.24
CA VAL A 20 2.19 -26.36 24.92
C VAL A 20 1.71 -24.98 24.55
N VAL A 21 2.52 -23.96 24.83
CA VAL A 21 2.32 -22.62 24.27
C VAL A 21 2.58 -22.76 22.78
N ALA A 22 1.50 -22.81 21.98
CA ALA A 22 1.61 -22.70 20.55
C ALA A 22 2.34 -21.36 20.26
N PRO A 23 3.38 -21.34 19.40
CA PRO A 23 3.95 -20.07 18.97
C PRO A 23 2.80 -19.24 18.41
N ALA A 24 2.64 -18.02 18.92
CA ALA A 24 1.73 -17.06 18.33
C ALA A 24 2.22 -16.85 16.89
N HIS A 25 1.54 -17.44 15.93
CA HIS A 25 1.72 -17.10 14.54
C HIS A 25 1.20 -15.68 14.44
N ALA A 26 2.11 -14.73 14.17
CA ALA A 26 1.70 -13.39 13.77
C ALA A 26 0.75 -13.60 12.58
N ASP A 27 -0.45 -13.04 12.70
CA ASP A 27 -1.43 -13.10 11.61
C ASP A 27 -0.74 -12.45 10.40
N PRO A 28 -0.54 -13.15 9.27
CA PRO A 28 0.14 -12.60 8.10
C PRO A 28 -0.61 -11.44 7.47
N GLU A 29 -1.82 -11.14 7.94
CA GLU A 29 -2.66 -10.05 7.45
C GLU A 29 -2.42 -8.73 8.19
N THR A 30 -1.80 -8.73 9.37
CA THR A 30 -1.51 -7.51 10.13
C THR A 30 -0.04 -7.40 10.48
N CYS A 31 0.49 -6.19 10.36
CA CYS A 31 1.90 -5.93 10.62
C CYS A 31 2.10 -4.97 11.80
N PRO A 32 3.02 -5.26 12.74
CA PRO A 32 3.56 -4.24 13.62
C PRO A 32 4.39 -3.21 12.81
N PRO A 33 4.67 -2.00 13.36
CA PRO A 33 5.42 -0.95 12.67
C PRO A 33 6.83 -1.36 12.17
N THR A 34 7.35 -2.50 12.58
CA THR A 34 8.68 -3.01 12.21
C THR A 34 8.64 -4.05 11.07
N CYS A 35 7.53 -4.22 10.40
CA CYS A 35 7.41 -5.18 9.32
C CYS A 35 8.35 -4.92 8.16
N ASP A 36 8.96 -5.98 7.67
CA ASP A 36 9.87 -5.97 6.51
C ASP A 36 9.16 -6.25 5.18
N GLN A 37 7.82 -6.30 5.20
CA GLN A 37 7.00 -6.59 4.02
C GLN A 37 5.69 -5.80 4.07
N ILE A 38 5.09 -5.60 2.91
CA ILE A 38 3.75 -5.02 2.81
C ILE A 38 2.73 -6.14 3.05
N PRO A 39 1.87 -6.03 4.08
CA PRO A 39 0.87 -7.05 4.36
C PRO A 39 -0.21 -7.10 3.27
N ASN A 40 -0.80 -8.27 3.06
CA ASN A 40 -1.84 -8.45 2.05
C ASN A 40 -3.06 -7.55 2.31
N SER A 41 -3.38 -7.30 3.59
CA SER A 41 -4.48 -6.44 4.01
C SER A 41 -4.25 -4.94 3.73
N ALA A 42 -3.02 -4.50 3.40
CA ALA A 42 -2.74 -3.11 3.04
C ALA A 42 -3.24 -2.73 1.63
N TRP A 43 -3.53 -3.73 0.80
CA TRP A 43 -3.95 -3.49 -0.56
C TRP A 43 -5.46 -3.26 -0.67
N MET A 44 -5.85 -2.28 -1.48
CA MET A 44 -7.27 -2.07 -1.76
C MET A 44 -7.88 -3.32 -2.42
N GLN A 45 -9.16 -3.53 -2.16
CA GLN A 45 -9.87 -4.68 -2.71
C GLN A 45 -10.03 -4.54 -4.23
N GLN A 46 -9.82 -5.62 -4.97
CA GLN A 46 -9.92 -5.69 -6.43
C GLN A 46 -11.18 -4.99 -6.96
N ARG A 47 -12.36 -5.30 -6.41
CA ARG A 47 -13.64 -4.71 -6.83
C ARG A 47 -13.74 -3.18 -6.64
N ALA A 48 -12.88 -2.62 -5.80
CA ALA A 48 -12.82 -1.18 -5.57
C ALA A 48 -11.93 -0.47 -6.61
N VAL A 49 -11.09 -1.20 -7.33
CA VAL A 49 -10.27 -0.65 -8.41
C VAL A 49 -11.18 -0.18 -9.55
N PRO A 50 -11.02 1.05 -10.08
CA PRO A 50 -11.76 1.48 -11.25
C PRO A 50 -11.63 0.51 -12.42
N LEU A 51 -12.70 0.35 -13.21
CA LEU A 51 -12.74 -0.53 -14.38
C LEU A 51 -12.65 -2.04 -14.08
N ASP A 52 -12.69 -2.48 -12.82
CA ASP A 52 -12.61 -3.91 -12.46
C ASP A 52 -13.70 -4.74 -13.16
N ALA A 53 -14.91 -4.21 -13.28
CA ALA A 53 -16.01 -4.90 -13.96
C ALA A 53 -15.73 -5.22 -15.45
N VAL A 54 -14.76 -4.53 -16.07
CA VAL A 54 -14.38 -4.73 -17.48
C VAL A 54 -13.09 -5.52 -17.59
N TYR A 55 -12.08 -5.15 -16.80
CA TYR A 55 -10.74 -5.71 -16.90
C TYR A 55 -10.51 -6.91 -15.98
N ASN A 56 -11.39 -7.10 -14.98
CA ASN A 56 -11.24 -8.16 -13.98
C ASN A 56 -9.81 -8.20 -13.41
N TRP A 57 -9.38 -7.06 -12.85
CA TRP A 57 -8.03 -6.91 -12.31
C TRP A 57 -7.67 -8.05 -11.35
N PRO A 58 -6.42 -8.51 -11.29
CA PRO A 58 -6.02 -9.50 -10.30
C PRO A 58 -6.14 -8.95 -8.88
N PRO A 59 -6.29 -9.80 -7.85
CA PRO A 59 -6.12 -9.40 -6.46
C PRO A 59 -4.72 -8.79 -6.27
N LEU A 60 -4.64 -7.49 -5.93
CA LEU A 60 -3.38 -6.74 -5.94
C LEU A 60 -2.32 -7.38 -5.06
N ALA A 61 -2.69 -7.79 -3.84
CA ALA A 61 -1.79 -8.47 -2.90
C ALA A 61 -1.15 -9.74 -3.50
N GLY A 62 -1.90 -10.49 -4.31
CA GLY A 62 -1.45 -11.77 -4.87
C GLY A 62 -0.44 -11.65 -6.01
N VAL A 63 -0.31 -10.44 -6.60
CA VAL A 63 0.60 -10.18 -7.73
C VAL A 63 1.60 -9.07 -7.43
N ALA A 64 1.61 -8.57 -6.21
CA ALA A 64 2.56 -7.56 -5.76
C ALA A 64 3.98 -8.13 -5.69
N VAL A 65 4.94 -7.36 -6.18
CA VAL A 65 6.38 -7.69 -6.12
C VAL A 65 7.12 -6.67 -5.26
N PRO A 66 7.95 -7.12 -4.31
CA PRO A 66 8.82 -6.21 -3.56
C PRO A 66 9.77 -5.47 -4.51
N LEU A 67 9.97 -4.18 -4.26
CA LEU A 67 10.99 -3.39 -4.93
C LEU A 67 12.23 -3.30 -4.04
N THR A 68 13.40 -3.57 -4.63
CA THR A 68 14.69 -3.47 -3.95
C THR A 68 15.61 -2.54 -4.74
N GLY A 69 16.36 -1.73 -4.02
CA GLY A 69 17.31 -0.76 -4.61
C GLY A 69 16.85 0.69 -4.47
N THR A 70 17.83 1.60 -4.47
CA THR A 70 17.59 3.04 -4.39
C THR A 70 17.01 3.59 -5.69
N GLY A 71 16.11 4.58 -5.57
CA GLY A 71 15.51 5.26 -6.72
C GLY A 71 14.46 4.44 -7.50
N THR A 72 14.09 3.25 -7.01
CA THR A 72 13.12 2.37 -7.70
C THR A 72 11.67 2.71 -7.38
N ALA A 73 11.40 3.30 -6.22
CA ALA A 73 10.06 3.64 -5.72
C ALA A 73 9.63 5.02 -6.27
N ARG A 74 9.33 5.08 -7.55
CA ARG A 74 8.81 6.30 -8.19
C ARG A 74 7.37 6.10 -8.62
N PHE A 75 6.52 7.08 -8.32
CA PHE A 75 5.13 7.06 -8.75
C PHE A 75 5.01 7.19 -10.27
N ARG A 76 4.00 6.59 -10.86
CA ARG A 76 3.88 6.53 -12.32
C ARG A 76 3.77 7.94 -12.95
N PHE A 77 3.07 8.87 -12.29
CA PHE A 77 2.96 10.24 -12.80
C PHE A 77 4.28 11.01 -12.72
N GLU A 78 5.16 10.70 -11.77
CA GLU A 78 6.51 11.32 -11.72
C GLU A 78 7.36 10.90 -12.92
N GLU A 79 7.22 9.64 -13.36
CA GLU A 79 7.88 9.16 -14.58
C GLU A 79 7.31 9.86 -15.82
N LEU A 80 5.97 9.99 -15.92
CA LEU A 80 5.30 10.65 -17.03
C LEU A 80 5.66 12.15 -17.11
N CYS A 81 5.74 12.81 -15.95
CA CYS A 81 6.06 14.21 -15.82
C CYS A 81 7.55 14.53 -15.90
N ASP A 82 8.41 13.56 -16.23
CA ASP A 82 9.87 13.69 -16.27
C ASP A 82 10.45 14.40 -15.03
N SER A 83 9.89 14.06 -13.85
CA SER A 83 10.36 14.64 -12.61
C SER A 83 11.70 14.02 -12.21
N THR A 84 12.64 14.86 -11.77
CA THR A 84 13.97 14.43 -11.36
C THR A 84 13.90 13.69 -10.04
N ALA A 85 14.62 12.56 -9.92
CA ALA A 85 14.80 11.90 -8.63
C ALA A 85 15.52 12.85 -7.66
N MET A 86 15.02 12.93 -6.42
CA MET A 86 15.64 13.79 -5.42
C MET A 86 16.85 13.09 -4.79
N PRO A 87 17.96 13.81 -4.55
CA PRO A 87 19.04 13.28 -3.71
C PRO A 87 18.52 12.94 -2.32
N GLN A 88 18.91 11.79 -1.77
CA GLN A 88 18.47 11.32 -0.44
C GLN A 88 16.95 11.23 -0.30
N ASP A 89 16.28 10.68 -1.30
CA ASP A 89 14.84 10.47 -1.27
C ASP A 89 14.48 9.52 -0.10
N ALA A 90 13.53 9.96 0.74
CA ALA A 90 13.10 9.18 1.89
C ALA A 90 12.52 7.81 1.50
N ARG A 91 12.09 7.65 0.25
CA ARG A 91 11.60 6.38 -0.32
C ARG A 91 12.67 5.28 -0.34
N ASP A 92 13.95 5.65 -0.42
CA ASP A 92 15.06 4.68 -0.42
C ASP A 92 15.17 3.89 0.89
N SER A 93 14.55 4.37 1.98
CA SER A 93 14.48 3.69 3.27
C SER A 93 13.16 2.97 3.52
N ALA A 94 12.20 3.07 2.61
CA ALA A 94 10.90 2.43 2.73
C ALA A 94 10.95 0.95 2.28
N VAL A 95 10.13 0.13 2.92
CA VAL A 95 9.72 -1.15 2.35
C VAL A 95 8.70 -0.86 1.26
N THR A 96 8.92 -1.36 0.07
CA THR A 96 8.07 -1.04 -1.09
C THR A 96 7.65 -2.30 -1.81
N ALA A 97 6.39 -2.33 -2.22
CA ALA A 97 5.88 -3.34 -3.14
C ALA A 97 5.01 -2.70 -4.22
N ARG A 98 5.08 -3.26 -5.42
CA ARG A 98 4.39 -2.74 -6.61
C ARG A 98 3.66 -3.84 -7.36
N VAL A 99 2.50 -3.48 -7.86
CA VAL A 99 1.73 -4.23 -8.86
C VAL A 99 1.82 -3.49 -10.19
N THR A 100 1.99 -4.21 -11.27
CA THR A 100 1.84 -3.66 -12.63
C THR A 100 1.07 -4.66 -13.47
N VAL A 101 -0.05 -4.21 -14.06
CA VAL A 101 -0.84 -5.00 -15.01
C VAL A 101 -0.80 -4.26 -16.34
N ALA A 102 -0.15 -4.87 -17.33
CA ALA A 102 0.00 -4.29 -18.66
C ALA A 102 -1.05 -4.88 -19.62
N HIS A 103 -1.62 -4.01 -20.45
CA HIS A 103 -2.50 -4.36 -21.54
C HIS A 103 -1.99 -3.72 -22.86
N PRO A 104 -2.47 -4.15 -24.02
CA PRO A 104 -2.14 -3.52 -25.29
C PRO A 104 -2.49 -2.04 -25.34
N ASP A 105 -1.89 -1.29 -26.27
CA ASP A 105 -2.17 0.12 -26.50
C ASP A 105 -3.67 0.38 -26.72
N GLY A 106 -4.14 1.50 -26.20
CA GLY A 106 -5.56 1.85 -26.20
C GLY A 106 -6.38 1.12 -25.14
N GLN A 107 -5.77 0.24 -24.34
CA GLN A 107 -6.40 -0.37 -23.18
C GLN A 107 -5.85 0.25 -21.90
N TRP A 108 -6.65 0.21 -20.83
CA TRP A 108 -6.21 0.67 -19.53
C TRP A 108 -5.19 -0.31 -18.93
N GLN A 109 -4.13 0.25 -18.43
CA GLN A 109 -3.08 -0.41 -17.68
C GLN A 109 -3.20 0.02 -16.22
N LEU A 110 -2.66 -0.76 -15.30
CA LEU A 110 -2.73 -0.48 -13.87
C LEU A 110 -1.34 -0.56 -13.24
N ARG A 111 -1.06 0.39 -12.34
CA ARG A 111 -0.01 0.30 -11.33
C ARG A 111 -0.62 0.60 -9.97
N ALA A 112 -0.29 -0.20 -8.98
CA ALA A 112 -0.51 0.11 -7.58
C ALA A 112 0.81 -0.06 -6.83
N GLU A 113 1.10 0.84 -5.90
CA GLU A 113 2.34 0.83 -5.14
C GLU A 113 2.09 1.21 -3.70
N ILE A 114 2.73 0.49 -2.77
CA ILE A 114 2.70 0.80 -1.35
C ILE A 114 4.13 0.94 -0.85
N LEU A 115 4.36 2.04 -0.13
CA LEU A 115 5.60 2.33 0.59
C LEU A 115 5.30 2.39 2.09
N HIS A 116 6.11 1.72 2.90
CA HIS A 116 5.98 1.72 4.35
C HIS A 116 7.32 2.00 5.02
N TRP A 117 7.37 2.99 5.92
CA TRP A 117 8.56 3.31 6.72
C TRP A 117 8.49 2.59 8.06
N ARG A 118 9.45 1.70 8.29
CA ARG A 118 9.55 0.87 9.49
C ARG A 118 9.97 1.67 10.72
N GLY A 119 9.62 1.18 11.88
CA GLY A 119 10.13 1.65 13.17
C GLY A 119 9.28 2.74 13.80
N ASP A 120 9.89 3.88 14.10
CA ASP A 120 9.19 4.98 14.77
C ASP A 120 8.11 5.59 13.89
N THR A 121 6.85 5.47 14.31
CA THR A 121 5.70 5.91 13.53
C THR A 121 5.64 7.42 13.32
N ALA A 122 6.19 8.22 14.24
CA ALA A 122 6.24 9.67 14.06
C ALA A 122 7.22 10.04 12.93
N ARG A 123 8.40 9.42 12.91
CA ARG A 123 9.39 9.64 11.83
C ARG A 123 8.89 9.08 10.49
N GLY A 124 8.31 7.88 10.50
CA GLY A 124 7.75 7.29 9.31
C GLY A 124 6.58 8.10 8.76
N GLY A 125 5.70 8.61 9.61
CA GLY A 125 4.61 9.51 9.23
C GLY A 125 5.11 10.82 8.64
N GLN A 126 6.18 11.41 9.19
CA GLN A 126 6.83 12.61 8.62
C GLN A 126 7.45 12.32 7.23
N ALA A 127 8.10 11.15 7.08
CA ALA A 127 8.64 10.73 5.78
C ALA A 127 7.52 10.56 4.75
N ALA A 128 6.41 9.90 5.09
CA ALA A 128 5.25 9.75 4.23
C ALA A 128 4.68 11.12 3.82
N ALA A 129 4.48 12.04 4.77
CA ALA A 129 3.98 13.38 4.47
C ALA A 129 4.93 14.18 3.57
N SER A 130 6.24 14.07 3.80
CA SER A 130 7.25 14.75 2.98
C SER A 130 7.28 14.21 1.54
N VAL A 131 7.28 12.89 1.37
CA VAL A 131 7.24 12.26 0.04
C VAL A 131 5.96 12.61 -0.69
N PHE A 132 4.81 12.61 -0.01
CA PHE A 132 3.53 13.04 -0.58
C PHE A 132 3.59 14.49 -1.08
N ALA A 133 4.04 15.43 -0.24
CA ALA A 133 4.13 16.84 -0.61
C ALA A 133 5.05 17.07 -1.81
N ASN A 134 6.19 16.37 -1.86
CA ASN A 134 7.13 16.43 -2.97
C ASN A 134 6.52 15.87 -4.26
N ALA A 135 5.81 14.76 -4.19
CA ALA A 135 5.13 14.12 -5.31
C ALA A 135 4.03 15.04 -5.90
N VAL A 136 3.20 15.65 -5.04
CA VAL A 136 2.19 16.63 -5.46
C VAL A 136 2.86 17.85 -6.09
N GLY A 137 3.97 18.34 -5.53
CA GLY A 137 4.77 19.41 -6.12
C GLY A 137 5.31 19.05 -7.51
N ALA A 138 5.78 17.81 -7.69
CA ALA A 138 6.25 17.31 -8.98
C ALA A 138 5.12 17.27 -10.02
N LEU A 139 3.92 16.83 -9.62
CA LEU A 139 2.74 16.82 -10.50
C LEU A 139 2.33 18.24 -10.91
N ARG A 140 2.29 19.18 -9.99
CA ARG A 140 2.01 20.61 -10.29
C ARG A 140 3.01 21.22 -11.27
N ALA A 141 4.27 20.78 -11.22
CA ALA A 141 5.32 21.22 -12.14
C ALA A 141 5.38 20.40 -13.45
N CYS A 142 4.48 19.45 -13.66
CA CYS A 142 4.51 18.50 -14.76
C CYS A 142 4.58 19.19 -16.12
N GLN A 143 3.67 20.12 -16.39
CA GLN A 143 3.60 20.81 -17.68
C GLN A 143 4.86 21.63 -18.02
N GLN A 144 5.62 22.04 -17.02
CA GLN A 144 6.89 22.75 -17.24
C GLN A 144 8.01 21.83 -17.72
N ARG A 145 7.98 20.55 -17.33
CA ARG A 145 9.01 19.55 -17.64
C ARG A 145 8.61 18.67 -18.81
N ALA A 146 7.35 18.31 -18.87
CA ALA A 146 6.73 17.52 -19.94
C ALA A 146 5.59 18.33 -20.58
N PRO A 147 5.89 19.28 -21.50
CA PRO A 147 4.88 20.21 -22.04
C PRO A 147 3.73 19.56 -22.80
N ALA A 148 3.91 18.31 -23.24
CA ALA A 148 2.84 17.53 -23.88
C ALA A 148 1.80 17.01 -22.89
N GLU A 149 2.11 17.02 -21.59
CA GLU A 149 1.26 16.49 -20.54
C GLU A 149 0.55 17.65 -19.82
N SER A 150 -0.75 17.48 -19.58
CA SER A 150 -1.59 18.47 -18.93
C SER A 150 -2.23 17.88 -17.67
N PRO A 151 -1.62 18.09 -16.49
CA PRO A 151 -2.18 17.62 -15.24
C PRO A 151 -3.33 18.52 -14.77
N SER A 152 -4.40 17.88 -14.28
CA SER A 152 -5.52 18.51 -13.60
C SER A 152 -5.73 17.80 -12.26
N ILE A 153 -5.45 18.47 -11.15
CA ILE A 153 -5.72 17.95 -9.82
C ILE A 153 -7.22 18.09 -9.57
N THR A 154 -7.88 16.96 -9.31
CA THR A 154 -9.34 16.85 -9.14
C THR A 154 -9.73 16.73 -7.67
N SER A 155 -8.81 16.26 -6.81
CA SER A 155 -8.91 16.31 -5.34
C SER A 155 -7.54 16.69 -4.75
N ASP A 156 -7.51 17.67 -3.85
CA ASP A 156 -6.27 18.24 -3.28
C ASP A 156 -6.45 18.45 -1.77
N GLU A 157 -6.17 17.41 -1.00
CA GLU A 157 -6.24 17.43 0.44
C GLU A 157 -4.84 17.30 1.06
N PRO A 158 -4.65 17.59 2.34
CA PRO A 158 -3.31 17.59 2.97
C PRO A 158 -2.56 16.26 2.87
N ASN A 159 -3.29 15.14 2.73
CA ASN A 159 -2.72 13.78 2.72
C ASN A 159 -3.34 12.88 1.65
N ARG A 160 -4.20 13.41 0.78
CA ARG A 160 -4.84 12.68 -0.32
C ARG A 160 -4.87 13.55 -1.57
N MET A 161 -4.61 12.95 -2.71
CA MET A 161 -4.63 13.64 -3.99
C MET A 161 -5.20 12.72 -5.07
N ALA A 162 -6.07 13.28 -5.91
CA ALA A 162 -6.45 12.69 -7.18
C ALA A 162 -6.15 13.65 -8.31
N ALA A 163 -5.73 13.12 -9.44
CA ALA A 163 -5.47 13.92 -10.63
C ALA A 163 -5.70 13.14 -11.92
N VAL A 164 -6.02 13.87 -12.97
CA VAL A 164 -6.03 13.39 -14.35
C VAL A 164 -4.90 14.08 -15.09
N VAL A 165 -4.04 13.30 -15.73
CA VAL A 165 -3.05 13.83 -16.68
C VAL A 165 -3.53 13.50 -18.08
N SER A 166 -3.64 14.51 -18.92
CA SER A 166 -4.09 14.40 -20.31
C SER A 166 -2.96 14.80 -21.25
N GLY A 167 -2.81 14.05 -22.34
CA GLY A 167 -1.77 14.26 -23.34
C GLY A 167 -1.72 13.06 -24.28
N PRO A 168 -0.55 12.67 -24.76
CA PRO A 168 -0.35 11.40 -25.47
C PRO A 168 -0.78 10.19 -24.64
N VAL A 169 -0.68 10.32 -23.33
CA VAL A 169 -1.20 9.35 -22.33
C VAL A 169 -2.35 10.00 -21.60
N VAL A 170 -3.43 9.25 -21.38
CA VAL A 170 -4.50 9.60 -20.44
C VAL A 170 -4.27 8.81 -19.16
N MET A 171 -4.14 9.49 -18.03
CA MET A 171 -3.81 8.86 -16.75
C MET A 171 -4.71 9.40 -15.65
N HIS A 172 -5.28 8.49 -14.85
CA HIS A 172 -5.91 8.81 -13.57
C HIS A 172 -4.99 8.30 -12.46
N THR A 173 -4.60 9.18 -11.55
CA THR A 173 -3.69 8.86 -10.45
C THR A 173 -4.26 9.30 -9.12
N TYR A 174 -4.08 8.44 -8.13
CA TYR A 174 -4.56 8.60 -6.76
C TYR A 174 -3.40 8.34 -5.81
N LEU A 175 -3.18 9.22 -4.86
CA LEU A 175 -2.11 9.12 -3.88
C LEU A 175 -2.64 9.43 -2.49
N VAL A 176 -2.34 8.56 -1.54
CA VAL A 176 -2.72 8.70 -0.13
C VAL A 176 -1.48 8.56 0.74
N ALA A 177 -1.25 9.53 1.62
CA ALA A 177 -0.27 9.43 2.70
C ALA A 177 -1.00 9.20 4.03
N HIS A 178 -0.80 8.03 4.62
CA HIS A 178 -1.39 7.67 5.90
C HIS A 178 -0.31 7.72 6.99
N ALA A 179 -0.19 8.89 7.64
CA ALA A 179 0.90 9.16 8.59
C ALA A 179 0.88 8.22 9.80
N ALA A 180 -0.32 7.86 10.30
CA ALA A 180 -0.44 6.98 11.46
C ALA A 180 0.06 5.55 11.22
N SER A 181 0.02 5.07 9.97
CA SER A 181 0.64 3.80 9.56
C SER A 181 2.02 3.96 8.93
N SER A 182 2.54 5.19 8.85
CA SER A 182 3.81 5.46 8.16
C SER A 182 3.83 4.93 6.72
N THR A 183 2.74 5.12 5.98
CA THR A 183 2.55 4.45 4.69
C THR A 183 2.05 5.44 3.63
N ILE A 184 2.49 5.23 2.38
CA ILE A 184 1.89 5.83 1.19
C ILE A 184 1.33 4.72 0.32
N SER A 185 0.15 4.96 -0.27
CA SER A 185 -0.46 4.10 -1.28
C SER A 185 -0.75 4.91 -2.54
N GLU A 186 -0.29 4.40 -3.68
CA GLU A 186 -0.59 4.91 -5.03
C GLU A 186 -1.49 3.93 -5.77
N LEU A 187 -2.45 4.46 -6.52
CA LEU A 187 -3.13 3.77 -7.60
C LEU A 187 -3.09 4.64 -8.85
N THR A 188 -2.62 4.09 -9.94
CA THR A 188 -2.60 4.77 -11.23
C THR A 188 -3.13 3.85 -12.33
N LEU A 189 -4.07 4.37 -13.12
CA LEU A 189 -4.54 3.71 -14.33
C LEU A 189 -4.27 4.64 -15.52
N TRP A 190 -3.71 4.10 -16.60
CA TRP A 190 -3.39 4.89 -17.77
C TRP A 190 -3.64 4.13 -19.07
N SER A 191 -3.84 4.89 -20.14
CA SER A 191 -3.91 4.37 -21.51
C SER A 191 -2.96 5.14 -22.41
N SER A 192 -2.16 4.43 -23.20
CA SER A 192 -1.32 5.02 -24.25
C SER A 192 -2.18 5.26 -25.47
N GLY A 193 -2.70 6.47 -25.62
CA GLY A 193 -3.64 6.87 -26.66
C GLY A 193 -5.11 6.85 -26.18
N PRO A 194 -6.07 7.12 -27.08
CA PRO A 194 -7.48 7.15 -26.74
C PRO A 194 -7.94 5.82 -26.16
N PRO A 195 -8.49 5.78 -24.95
CA PRO A 195 -8.90 4.53 -24.30
C PRO A 195 -10.12 3.92 -25.01
N ALA A 196 -10.06 2.63 -25.29
CA ALA A 196 -11.17 1.87 -25.88
C ALA A 196 -12.37 1.75 -24.93
N VAL A 197 -12.14 1.85 -23.64
CA VAL A 197 -13.18 1.83 -22.58
C VAL A 197 -13.17 3.17 -21.88
N SER A 198 -14.34 3.82 -21.82
CA SER A 198 -14.50 5.10 -21.14
C SER A 198 -14.27 4.97 -19.63
N TRP A 199 -13.75 6.04 -19.01
CA TRP A 199 -13.61 6.10 -17.56
C TRP A 199 -14.99 5.97 -16.87
N PRO A 200 -15.11 5.17 -15.80
CA PRO A 200 -16.39 4.95 -15.11
C PRO A 200 -16.80 6.20 -14.32
N ALA A 201 -18.10 6.33 -14.07
CA ALA A 201 -18.64 7.36 -13.18
C ALA A 201 -18.37 7.03 -11.71
N LYS A 202 -17.09 6.97 -11.32
CA LYS A 202 -16.63 6.73 -9.95
C LYS A 202 -15.98 8.01 -9.44
N THR A 203 -16.39 8.46 -8.24
CA THR A 203 -15.84 9.68 -7.65
C THR A 203 -14.42 9.43 -7.15
N ASP A 204 -13.58 10.46 -7.18
CA ASP A 204 -12.22 10.39 -6.66
C ASP A 204 -12.20 10.02 -5.18
N ASP A 205 -13.11 10.59 -4.37
CA ASP A 205 -13.24 10.28 -2.95
C ASP A 205 -13.47 8.79 -2.71
N ALA A 206 -14.33 8.14 -3.50
CA ALA A 206 -14.59 6.70 -3.35
C ALA A 206 -13.34 5.85 -3.64
N VAL A 207 -12.46 6.29 -4.55
CA VAL A 207 -11.20 5.62 -4.83
C VAL A 207 -10.19 5.88 -3.71
N LEU A 208 -10.07 7.15 -3.28
CA LEU A 208 -9.18 7.56 -2.19
C LEU A 208 -9.54 6.88 -0.86
N ASP A 209 -10.83 6.79 -0.54
CA ASP A 209 -11.30 6.06 0.65
C ASP A 209 -10.95 4.56 0.57
N SER A 210 -11.09 3.98 -0.62
CA SER A 210 -10.73 2.56 -0.84
C SER A 210 -9.24 2.29 -0.76
N LEU A 211 -8.38 3.31 -0.98
CA LEU A 211 -6.93 3.23 -0.75
C LEU A 211 -6.57 3.44 0.73
N THR A 212 -7.34 4.28 1.43
CA THR A 212 -7.05 4.65 2.83
C THR A 212 -7.47 3.55 3.81
N ALA A 213 -8.68 3.01 3.65
CA ALA A 213 -9.26 2.06 4.60
C ALA A 213 -8.38 0.82 4.88
N PRO A 214 -7.77 0.17 3.89
CA PRO A 214 -6.88 -0.96 4.12
C PRO A 214 -5.66 -0.64 4.99
N LEU A 215 -5.15 0.60 4.94
CA LEU A 215 -3.97 1.00 5.70
C LEU A 215 -4.25 1.06 7.21
N CYS A 216 -5.52 1.29 7.58
CA CYS A 216 -5.97 1.24 8.96
C CYS A 216 -5.91 -0.18 9.54
N ASP A 217 -6.39 -1.15 8.76
CA ASP A 217 -6.51 -2.54 9.21
C ASP A 217 -5.17 -3.27 9.15
N ALA A 218 -4.32 -2.91 8.19
CA ALA A 218 -3.06 -3.58 7.92
C ALA A 218 -1.99 -3.31 8.98
N TYR A 219 -2.01 -2.14 9.64
CA TYR A 219 -0.98 -1.72 10.58
C TYR A 219 -1.59 -1.46 11.94
N ILE A 220 -1.12 -2.18 12.95
CA ILE A 220 -1.65 -2.18 14.32
C ILE A 220 -1.67 -0.75 14.89
N ALA A 221 -2.81 -0.35 15.45
CA ALA A 221 -3.04 0.96 16.08
C ALA A 221 -2.91 2.18 15.14
N SER A 222 -3.01 1.99 13.83
CA SER A 222 -2.90 3.09 12.87
C SER A 222 -4.21 3.87 12.68
N CYS A 223 -5.35 3.32 13.14
CA CYS A 223 -6.64 4.01 13.17
C CYS A 223 -7.23 3.90 14.58
N ALA A 224 -6.96 4.88 15.41
CA ALA A 224 -7.55 5.04 16.73
C ALA A 224 -8.58 6.20 16.71
#